data_8f095495114f5027313d31282dc0a88d
#
_entry.id   8f095495114f5027313d31282dc0a88d
#
_cell.length_a   1.000
_cell.length_b   1.000
_cell.length_c   1.000
_cell.angle_alpha   90.00
_cell.angle_beta   90.00
_cell.angle_gamma   90.00
#
_symmetry.space_group_name_H-M   'P 1'
#
loop_
_entity.id
_entity.type
_entity.pdbx_description
1 polymer ?
#
loop_
_entity_poly.entity_id
_entity_poly.type
_entity_poly.pdbx_seq_one_letter_code
_entity_poly.pdbx_strand_id
1 'polypeptide(L)'
;MLVERFKKSPVGVLVPISGFDPRFGEDYEHWAFVPHPLPEEITLSPRTWALASEAMLSIGRLDQAGRQIPNPALLRRPTLRREAQSTSALEGTYAPLTEVLEVDPDDLPRRSPELLEVLNYVRAAEHAYVAVADRPLTLQLVLELHQLLVAGTRSDGRDAGKGRSHQVVIGAASGRVRDARFVPPPPGPDLEAGLRAWVDWVNAPHPALTPVVAAALAHYQFETLHPLTDGNGRVGRLAIV
;
A
#
# COMPACT_ATOMS: atom_id res chain seq x y z
N MET A 1 15.35 -12.73 -8.57
CA MET A 1 15.19 -12.88 -7.08
C MET A 1 16.28 -13.79 -6.55
N LEU A 2 16.82 -13.51 -5.36
CA LEU A 2 17.79 -14.42 -4.71
C LEU A 2 17.03 -15.60 -4.07
N VAL A 3 16.64 -16.56 -4.90
CA VAL A 3 15.79 -17.72 -4.54
C VAL A 3 16.26 -18.41 -3.26
N GLU A 4 17.57 -18.60 -3.10
CA GLU A 4 18.15 -19.27 -1.92
C GLU A 4 17.81 -18.59 -0.58
N ARG A 5 17.62 -17.25 -0.57
CA ARG A 5 17.20 -16.51 0.63
C ARG A 5 15.76 -16.80 1.03
N PHE A 6 14.92 -17.12 0.07
CA PHE A 6 13.48 -17.34 0.31
C PHE A 6 13.11 -18.81 0.53
N LYS A 7 13.96 -19.76 0.12
CA LYS A 7 13.72 -21.22 0.31
C LYS A 7 13.48 -21.64 1.77
N LYS A 8 14.06 -20.92 2.72
CA LYS A 8 13.93 -21.20 4.16
C LYS A 8 13.19 -20.07 4.89
N SER A 9 12.40 -19.28 4.18
CA SER A 9 11.65 -18.21 4.81
C SER A 9 10.59 -18.76 5.77
N PRO A 10 10.54 -18.28 7.03
CA PRO A 10 9.49 -18.69 7.97
C PRO A 10 8.13 -18.02 7.68
N VAL A 11 8.09 -17.02 6.80
CA VAL A 11 6.91 -16.18 6.56
C VAL A 11 6.26 -16.41 5.19
N GLY A 12 6.66 -17.45 4.47
CA GLY A 12 6.07 -17.80 3.18
C GLY A 12 6.83 -18.90 2.46
N VAL A 13 6.33 -19.30 1.31
CA VAL A 13 6.88 -20.36 0.47
C VAL A 13 7.16 -19.89 -0.94
N LEU A 14 8.08 -20.57 -1.62
CA LEU A 14 8.32 -20.37 -3.03
C LEU A 14 7.45 -21.34 -3.86
N VAL A 15 6.76 -20.81 -4.85
CA VAL A 15 6.01 -21.58 -5.83
C VAL A 15 6.62 -21.40 -7.22
N PRO A 16 6.71 -22.44 -8.05
CA PRO A 16 7.19 -22.31 -9.42
C PRO A 16 6.16 -21.56 -10.26
N ILE A 17 6.65 -20.66 -11.10
CA ILE A 17 5.83 -19.93 -12.07
C ILE A 17 6.43 -20.05 -13.46
N SER A 18 5.59 -20.14 -14.47
CA SER A 18 5.97 -20.07 -15.88
C SER A 18 4.93 -19.28 -16.65
N GLY A 19 5.33 -18.68 -17.74
CA GLY A 19 4.43 -17.95 -18.60
C GLY A 19 5.16 -17.25 -19.74
N PHE A 20 4.39 -16.55 -20.56
CA PHE A 20 4.89 -15.70 -21.63
C PHE A 20 4.75 -14.23 -21.24
N ASP A 21 5.82 -13.46 -21.37
CA ASP A 21 5.79 -12.02 -21.17
C ASP A 21 5.68 -11.29 -22.53
N PRO A 22 4.49 -10.80 -22.88
CA PRO A 22 4.27 -10.16 -24.18
C PRO A 22 5.05 -8.85 -24.36
N ARG A 23 5.49 -8.22 -23.26
CA ARG A 23 6.27 -6.98 -23.31
C ARG A 23 7.67 -7.20 -23.90
N PHE A 24 8.20 -8.41 -23.71
CA PHE A 24 9.54 -8.78 -24.16
C PHE A 24 9.52 -9.88 -25.24
N GLY A 25 8.36 -10.49 -25.51
CA GLY A 25 8.23 -11.59 -26.47
C GLY A 25 9.00 -12.85 -26.05
N GLU A 26 9.12 -13.09 -24.73
CA GLU A 26 9.90 -14.22 -24.18
C GLU A 26 9.11 -15.02 -23.15
N ASP A 27 9.37 -16.32 -23.13
CA ASP A 27 8.89 -17.20 -22.07
C ASP A 27 9.75 -17.01 -20.81
N TYR A 28 9.15 -17.22 -19.65
CA TYR A 28 9.85 -17.23 -18.37
C TYR A 28 9.50 -18.45 -17.54
N GLU A 29 10.49 -18.97 -16.85
CA GLU A 29 10.35 -19.93 -15.75
C GLU A 29 11.09 -19.33 -14.53
N HIS A 30 10.39 -19.22 -13.40
CA HIS A 30 10.96 -18.61 -12.21
C HIS A 30 10.20 -19.08 -10.94
N TRP A 31 10.54 -18.51 -9.81
CA TRP A 31 9.87 -18.70 -8.53
C TRP A 31 9.18 -17.41 -8.10
N ALA A 32 7.96 -17.54 -7.57
CA ALA A 32 7.24 -16.47 -6.89
C ALA A 32 7.16 -16.79 -5.39
N PHE A 33 7.09 -15.74 -4.57
CA PHE A 33 6.96 -15.88 -3.12
C PHE A 33 5.50 -15.71 -2.72
N VAL A 34 4.92 -16.72 -2.08
CA VAL A 34 3.57 -16.70 -1.52
C VAL A 34 3.71 -16.57 -0.01
N PRO A 35 3.31 -15.44 0.59
CA PRO A 35 3.40 -15.25 2.03
C PRO A 35 2.38 -16.11 2.76
N HIS A 36 2.75 -16.58 3.96
CA HIS A 36 1.80 -17.17 4.90
C HIS A 36 0.83 -16.08 5.41
N PRO A 37 -0.37 -16.44 5.88
CA PRO A 37 -1.24 -15.51 6.58
C PRO A 37 -0.51 -14.83 7.74
N LEU A 38 -0.92 -13.59 8.05
CA LEU A 38 -0.36 -12.85 9.17
C LEU A 38 -0.66 -13.57 10.50
N PRO A 39 0.28 -13.56 11.44
CA PRO A 39 0.10 -14.19 12.75
C PRO A 39 -0.78 -13.32 13.66
N GLU A 40 -1.44 -13.95 14.63
CA GLU A 40 -2.19 -13.26 15.69
C GLU A 40 -1.25 -12.69 16.78
N GLU A 41 -0.08 -13.29 16.91
CA GLU A 41 0.96 -12.91 17.89
C GLU A 41 2.32 -12.88 17.21
N ILE A 42 3.20 -11.97 17.67
CA ILE A 42 4.56 -11.87 17.17
C ILE A 42 5.55 -11.64 18.32
N THR A 43 6.68 -12.31 18.27
CA THR A 43 7.78 -12.05 19.18
C THR A 43 8.67 -10.94 18.62
N LEU A 44 8.71 -9.82 19.31
CA LEU A 44 9.55 -8.68 18.96
C LEU A 44 10.79 -8.62 19.85
N SER A 45 11.89 -8.07 19.32
CA SER A 45 13.06 -7.79 20.15
C SER A 45 12.73 -6.76 21.24
N PRO A 46 13.42 -6.77 22.39
CA PRO A 46 13.21 -5.75 23.43
C PRO A 46 13.34 -4.31 22.90
N ARG A 47 14.26 -4.08 21.97
CA ARG A 47 14.43 -2.77 21.31
C ARG A 47 13.18 -2.39 20.48
N THR A 48 12.64 -3.31 19.71
CA THR A 48 11.46 -3.07 18.87
C THR A 48 10.24 -2.80 19.76
N TRP A 49 10.09 -3.53 20.87
CA TRP A 49 9.03 -3.27 21.86
C TRP A 49 9.14 -1.88 22.49
N ALA A 50 10.36 -1.46 22.86
CA ALA A 50 10.58 -0.12 23.40
C ALA A 50 10.16 0.97 22.39
N LEU A 51 10.55 0.84 21.11
CA LEU A 51 10.18 1.77 20.06
C LEU A 51 8.67 1.78 19.78
N ALA A 52 8.02 0.61 19.76
CA ALA A 52 6.57 0.53 19.61
C ALA A 52 5.83 1.22 20.76
N SER A 53 6.31 1.03 21.99
CA SER A 53 5.76 1.69 23.19
C SER A 53 5.92 3.21 23.13
N GLU A 54 7.08 3.69 22.71
CA GLU A 54 7.34 5.14 22.53
C GLU A 54 6.44 5.75 21.45
N ALA A 55 6.24 5.03 20.33
CA ALA A 55 5.33 5.43 19.27
C ALA A 55 3.89 5.53 19.79
N MET A 56 3.42 4.55 20.55
CA MET A 56 2.08 4.57 21.15
C MET A 56 1.88 5.75 22.13
N LEU A 57 2.91 6.04 22.95
CA LEU A 57 2.89 7.22 23.83
C LEU A 57 2.80 8.53 23.03
N SER A 58 3.52 8.61 21.92
CA SER A 58 3.53 9.79 21.04
C SER A 58 2.17 9.98 20.36
N ILE A 59 1.55 8.91 19.88
CA ILE A 59 0.19 8.92 19.32
C ILE A 59 -0.82 9.37 20.37
N GLY A 60 -0.73 8.82 21.59
CA GLY A 60 -1.63 9.24 22.69
C GLY A 60 -1.48 10.71 23.07
N ARG A 61 -0.26 11.25 23.06
CA ARG A 61 0.00 12.70 23.28
C ARG A 61 -0.59 13.54 22.15
N LEU A 62 -0.47 13.08 20.91
CA LEU A 62 -1.03 13.77 19.74
C LEU A 62 -2.56 13.78 19.78
N ASP A 63 -3.19 12.63 20.10
CA ASP A 63 -4.64 12.53 20.27
C ASP A 63 -5.15 13.50 21.36
N GLN A 64 -4.49 13.50 22.53
CA GLN A 64 -4.83 14.42 23.60
C GLN A 64 -4.67 15.89 23.21
N ALA A 65 -3.59 16.25 22.50
CA ALA A 65 -3.40 17.61 22.00
C ALA A 65 -4.47 17.99 20.97
N GLY A 66 -4.83 17.05 20.08
CA GLY A 66 -5.89 17.25 19.08
C GLY A 66 -7.25 17.56 19.70
N ARG A 67 -7.58 16.93 20.83
CA ARG A 67 -8.83 17.17 21.58
C ARG A 67 -8.94 18.57 22.20
N GLN A 68 -7.80 19.25 22.37
CA GLN A 68 -7.74 20.61 22.90
C GLN A 68 -7.88 21.69 21.80
N ILE A 69 -7.83 21.30 20.53
CA ILE A 69 -7.96 22.20 19.39
C ILE A 69 -9.44 22.38 19.07
N PRO A 70 -9.97 23.62 19.06
CA PRO A 70 -11.39 23.87 18.80
C PRO A 70 -11.90 23.31 17.46
N ASN A 71 -11.04 23.32 16.44
CA ASN A 71 -11.35 22.74 15.13
C ASN A 71 -10.13 21.98 14.56
N PRO A 72 -9.97 20.69 14.94
CA PRO A 72 -8.83 19.89 14.46
C PRO A 72 -8.88 19.61 12.93
N ALA A 73 -10.04 19.77 12.28
CA ALA A 73 -10.16 19.63 10.83
C ALA A 73 -9.31 20.64 10.06
N LEU A 74 -9.01 21.82 10.66
CA LEU A 74 -8.12 22.81 10.06
C LEU A 74 -6.69 22.29 9.87
N LEU A 75 -6.23 21.36 10.71
CA LEU A 75 -4.90 20.76 10.61
C LEU A 75 -4.89 19.51 9.71
N ARG A 76 -6.01 18.81 9.58
CA ARG A 76 -6.11 17.58 8.82
C ARG A 76 -5.76 17.78 7.34
N ARG A 77 -6.35 18.77 6.68
CA ARG A 77 -6.13 19.02 5.25
C ARG A 77 -4.67 19.35 4.91
N PRO A 78 -4.00 20.32 5.55
CA PRO A 78 -2.59 20.60 5.28
C PRO A 78 -1.68 19.40 5.56
N THR A 79 -1.94 18.65 6.64
CA THR A 79 -1.16 17.45 7.00
C THR A 79 -1.31 16.36 5.95
N LEU A 80 -2.55 16.06 5.52
CA LEU A 80 -2.83 15.08 4.48
C LEU A 80 -2.18 15.46 3.13
N ARG A 81 -2.22 16.74 2.76
CA ARG A 81 -1.57 17.23 1.53
C ARG A 81 -0.05 17.07 1.58
N ARG A 82 0.56 17.36 2.72
CA ARG A 82 1.99 17.13 2.93
C ARG A 82 2.35 15.65 2.87
N GLU A 83 1.54 14.80 3.46
CA GLU A 83 1.69 13.34 3.36
C GLU A 83 1.56 12.87 1.91
N ALA A 84 0.53 13.32 1.19
CA ALA A 84 0.31 13.01 -0.21
C ALA A 84 1.52 13.39 -1.08
N GLN A 85 2.09 14.56 -0.88
CA GLN A 85 3.30 15.02 -1.57
C GLN A 85 4.50 14.12 -1.22
N SER A 86 4.70 13.82 0.07
CA SER A 86 5.84 13.01 0.53
C SER A 86 5.73 11.56 0.03
N THR A 87 4.54 10.97 0.09
CA THR A 87 4.32 9.58 -0.36
C THR A 87 4.46 9.43 -1.88
N SER A 88 4.00 10.44 -2.66
CA SER A 88 4.17 10.45 -4.12
C SER A 88 5.62 10.63 -4.52
N ALA A 89 6.40 11.41 -3.77
CA ALA A 89 7.84 11.58 -4.00
C ALA A 89 8.62 10.26 -3.86
N LEU A 90 8.19 9.34 -2.96
CA LEU A 90 8.78 8.00 -2.85
C LEU A 90 8.61 7.15 -4.12
N GLU A 91 7.56 7.42 -4.89
CA GLU A 91 7.28 6.77 -6.18
C GLU A 91 7.88 7.54 -7.38
N GLY A 92 8.65 8.60 -7.12
CA GLY A 92 9.29 9.41 -8.15
C GLY A 92 8.41 10.52 -8.73
N THR A 93 7.26 10.81 -8.12
CA THR A 93 6.35 11.89 -8.51
C THR A 93 6.57 13.11 -7.63
N TYR A 94 7.09 14.19 -8.21
CA TYR A 94 7.46 15.40 -7.47
C TYR A 94 6.56 16.58 -7.87
N ALA A 95 5.79 17.10 -6.92
CA ALA A 95 5.05 18.35 -7.05
C ALA A 95 5.49 19.32 -5.93
N PRO A 96 5.61 20.64 -6.21
CA PRO A 96 5.92 21.63 -5.18
C PRO A 96 4.85 21.66 -4.08
N LEU A 97 5.27 21.65 -2.82
CA LEU A 97 4.32 21.65 -1.70
C LEU A 97 3.39 22.85 -1.71
N THR A 98 3.90 24.03 -2.12
CA THR A 98 3.11 25.24 -2.28
C THR A 98 1.95 25.05 -3.23
N GLU A 99 2.18 24.43 -4.41
CA GLU A 99 1.12 24.13 -5.36
C GLU A 99 0.10 23.15 -4.79
N VAL A 100 0.58 22.12 -4.09
CA VAL A 100 -0.31 21.11 -3.45
C VAL A 100 -1.18 21.76 -2.37
N LEU A 101 -0.67 22.76 -1.63
CA LEU A 101 -1.42 23.43 -0.56
C LEU A 101 -2.44 24.45 -1.07
N GLU A 102 -2.17 25.11 -2.20
CA GLU A 102 -3.00 26.20 -2.75
C GLU A 102 -4.16 25.72 -3.62
N VAL A 103 -4.03 24.53 -4.22
CA VAL A 103 -5.01 24.03 -5.19
C VAL A 103 -6.21 23.42 -4.50
N ASP A 104 -7.40 23.72 -5.01
CA ASP A 104 -8.60 22.96 -4.68
C ASP A 104 -8.53 21.57 -5.36
N PRO A 105 -8.68 20.45 -4.61
CA PRO A 105 -8.70 19.12 -5.20
C PRO A 105 -9.76 18.93 -6.29
N ASP A 106 -10.82 19.71 -6.26
CA ASP A 106 -11.92 19.65 -7.23
C ASP A 106 -11.67 20.47 -8.52
N ASP A 107 -10.61 21.30 -8.53
CA ASP A 107 -10.22 22.13 -9.70
C ASP A 107 -9.08 21.46 -10.50
N LEU A 108 -9.37 20.34 -11.16
CA LEU A 108 -8.39 19.49 -11.84
C LEU A 108 -8.02 19.78 -13.31
N PRO A 109 -8.77 20.55 -14.14
CA PRO A 109 -8.68 20.39 -15.61
C PRO A 109 -7.40 20.88 -16.30
N ARG A 110 -6.42 21.49 -15.61
CA ARG A 110 -5.23 22.10 -16.24
C ARG A 110 -3.93 21.97 -15.42
N ARG A 111 -3.69 20.85 -14.77
CA ARG A 111 -2.55 20.69 -13.85
C ARG A 111 -1.46 19.80 -14.44
N SER A 112 -0.25 19.90 -13.86
CA SER A 112 0.82 18.97 -14.20
C SER A 112 0.42 17.53 -13.83
N PRO A 113 0.89 16.52 -14.58
CA PRO A 113 0.64 15.12 -14.26
C PRO A 113 1.05 14.75 -12.82
N GLU A 114 2.15 15.34 -12.34
CA GLU A 114 2.69 15.12 -11.00
C GLU A 114 1.75 15.67 -9.93
N LEU A 115 1.23 16.88 -10.11
CA LEU A 115 0.28 17.48 -9.19
C LEU A 115 -1.04 16.70 -9.16
N LEU A 116 -1.50 16.23 -10.32
CA LEU A 116 -2.70 15.38 -10.41
C LEU A 116 -2.54 14.09 -9.58
N GLU A 117 -1.39 13.40 -9.69
CA GLU A 117 -1.13 12.19 -8.91
C GLU A 117 -1.15 12.46 -7.40
N VAL A 118 -0.59 13.59 -6.95
CA VAL A 118 -0.61 13.97 -5.53
C VAL A 118 -2.03 14.32 -5.06
N LEU A 119 -2.80 15.06 -5.84
CA LEU A 119 -4.18 15.42 -5.49
C LEU A 119 -5.12 14.19 -5.50
N ASN A 120 -4.88 13.24 -6.39
CA ASN A 120 -5.61 11.97 -6.38
C ASN A 120 -5.38 11.18 -5.08
N TYR A 121 -4.16 11.21 -4.52
CA TYR A 121 -3.91 10.61 -3.21
C TYR A 121 -4.74 11.30 -2.11
N VAL A 122 -4.82 12.62 -2.12
CA VAL A 122 -5.67 13.38 -1.17
C VAL A 122 -7.13 12.96 -1.28
N ARG A 123 -7.65 12.86 -2.50
CA ARG A 123 -9.04 12.42 -2.75
C ARG A 123 -9.29 10.99 -2.28
N ALA A 124 -8.36 10.08 -2.61
CA ALA A 124 -8.46 8.69 -2.16
C ALA A 124 -8.44 8.59 -0.63
N ALA A 125 -7.60 9.38 0.05
CA ALA A 125 -7.53 9.42 1.51
C ALA A 125 -8.82 9.99 2.13
N GLU A 126 -9.34 11.09 1.61
CA GLU A 126 -10.61 11.67 2.08
C GLU A 126 -11.77 10.68 1.89
N HIS A 127 -11.82 9.97 0.75
CA HIS A 127 -12.79 8.91 0.51
C HIS A 127 -12.63 7.74 1.51
N ALA A 128 -11.40 7.30 1.75
CA ALA A 128 -11.10 6.23 2.70
C ALA A 128 -11.58 6.59 4.12
N TYR A 129 -11.27 7.79 4.63
CA TYR A 129 -11.70 8.23 5.96
C TYR A 129 -13.22 8.18 6.14
N VAL A 130 -13.98 8.57 5.11
CA VAL A 130 -15.44 8.49 5.16
C VAL A 130 -15.89 7.03 5.11
N ALA A 131 -15.27 6.23 4.23
CA ALA A 131 -15.70 4.86 4.01
C ALA A 131 -15.48 3.95 5.21
N VAL A 132 -14.35 4.09 5.93
CA VAL A 132 -14.01 3.21 7.07
C VAL A 132 -14.62 3.68 8.39
N ALA A 133 -15.24 4.86 8.44
CA ALA A 133 -15.86 5.37 9.67
C ALA A 133 -17.00 4.45 10.19
N ASP A 134 -17.75 3.84 9.27
CA ASP A 134 -18.97 3.09 9.59
C ASP A 134 -18.95 1.64 9.07
N ARG A 135 -17.90 1.22 8.39
CA ARG A 135 -17.83 -0.12 7.79
C ARG A 135 -16.41 -0.68 7.79
N PRO A 136 -16.25 -2.03 7.83
CA PRO A 136 -14.95 -2.66 7.78
C PRO A 136 -14.25 -2.40 6.43
N LEU A 137 -12.91 -2.54 6.40
CA LEU A 137 -12.13 -2.55 5.18
C LEU A 137 -12.55 -3.73 4.31
N THR A 138 -12.71 -3.48 3.01
CA THR A 138 -13.01 -4.52 2.03
C THR A 138 -12.04 -4.45 0.86
N LEU A 139 -11.84 -5.56 0.17
CA LEU A 139 -11.06 -5.55 -1.07
C LEU A 139 -11.66 -4.59 -2.11
N GLN A 140 -12.99 -4.51 -2.16
CA GLN A 140 -13.67 -3.56 -3.06
C GLN A 140 -13.28 -2.11 -2.75
N LEU A 141 -13.22 -1.71 -1.47
CA LEU A 141 -12.75 -0.37 -1.09
C LEU A 141 -11.30 -0.13 -1.51
N VAL A 142 -10.41 -1.12 -1.32
CA VAL A 142 -9.01 -1.01 -1.79
C VAL A 142 -8.93 -0.76 -3.29
N LEU A 143 -9.77 -1.44 -4.09
CA LEU A 143 -9.83 -1.26 -5.53
C LEU A 143 -10.44 0.10 -5.93
N GLU A 144 -11.44 0.60 -5.19
CA GLU A 144 -12.01 1.95 -5.36
C GLU A 144 -10.96 3.03 -5.07
N LEU A 145 -10.18 2.87 -3.99
CA LEU A 145 -9.07 3.78 -3.66
C LEU A 145 -8.00 3.78 -4.76
N HIS A 146 -7.65 2.62 -5.28
CA HIS A 146 -6.73 2.51 -6.41
C HIS A 146 -7.27 3.23 -7.65
N GLN A 147 -8.54 3.05 -7.99
CA GLN A 147 -9.17 3.73 -9.13
C GLN A 147 -9.11 5.25 -8.99
N LEU A 148 -9.43 5.78 -7.79
CA LEU A 148 -9.31 7.22 -7.50
C LEU A 148 -7.86 7.70 -7.64
N LEU A 149 -6.91 6.92 -7.14
CA LEU A 149 -5.50 7.26 -7.10
C LEU A 149 -4.89 7.37 -8.50
N VAL A 150 -5.29 6.53 -9.44
CA VAL A 150 -4.73 6.53 -10.80
C VAL A 150 -5.56 7.34 -11.81
N ALA A 151 -6.72 7.86 -11.43
CA ALA A 151 -7.64 8.57 -12.32
C ALA A 151 -6.96 9.73 -13.08
N GLY A 152 -7.03 9.74 -14.40
CA GLY A 152 -6.43 10.75 -15.28
C GLY A 152 -4.89 10.74 -15.34
N THR A 153 -4.23 9.79 -14.68
CA THR A 153 -2.76 9.62 -14.74
C THR A 153 -2.35 8.67 -15.87
N ARG A 154 -1.05 8.49 -16.09
CA ARG A 154 -0.52 7.48 -17.03
C ARG A 154 -0.95 6.04 -16.69
N SER A 155 -1.32 5.77 -15.44
CA SER A 155 -1.76 4.46 -14.95
C SER A 155 -3.29 4.31 -14.99
N ASP A 156 -4.03 5.32 -15.45
CA ASP A 156 -5.47 5.27 -15.69
C ASP A 156 -5.76 4.48 -16.96
N GLY A 157 -5.84 3.17 -16.81
CA GLY A 157 -6.02 2.26 -17.93
C GLY A 157 -6.95 1.10 -17.59
N ARG A 158 -6.83 0.02 -18.37
CA ARG A 158 -7.68 -1.17 -18.23
C ARG A 158 -7.68 -1.76 -16.82
N ASP A 159 -6.57 -1.62 -16.08
CA ASP A 159 -6.33 -2.21 -14.76
C ASP A 159 -6.66 -1.26 -13.61
N ALA A 160 -7.11 -0.02 -13.90
CA ALA A 160 -7.56 0.92 -12.88
C ALA A 160 -8.72 0.33 -12.07
N GLY A 161 -8.59 0.32 -10.75
CA GLY A 161 -9.60 -0.26 -9.85
C GLY A 161 -9.72 -1.80 -9.91
N LYS A 162 -8.70 -2.50 -10.43
CA LYS A 162 -8.70 -3.96 -10.52
C LYS A 162 -7.42 -4.56 -9.94
N GLY A 163 -7.57 -5.77 -9.40
CA GLY A 163 -6.42 -6.61 -9.14
C GLY A 163 -5.71 -7.01 -10.44
N ARG A 164 -4.39 -7.15 -10.36
CA ARG A 164 -3.59 -7.53 -11.52
C ARG A 164 -3.93 -8.92 -12.05
N SER A 165 -3.93 -9.07 -13.36
CA SER A 165 -4.16 -10.34 -14.06
C SER A 165 -2.89 -10.95 -14.65
N HIS A 166 -1.74 -10.28 -14.48
CA HIS A 166 -0.45 -10.72 -14.99
C HIS A 166 0.64 -10.68 -13.90
N GLN A 167 1.76 -11.36 -14.14
CA GLN A 167 2.87 -11.35 -13.21
C GLN A 167 3.57 -9.99 -13.21
N VAL A 168 3.74 -9.43 -12.03
CA VAL A 168 4.55 -8.23 -11.78
C VAL A 168 5.82 -8.61 -11.04
N VAL A 169 6.78 -7.71 -11.05
CA VAL A 169 8.09 -7.90 -10.42
C VAL A 169 8.52 -6.63 -9.69
N ILE A 170 9.28 -6.78 -8.62
CA ILE A 170 9.77 -5.66 -7.81
C ILE A 170 11.30 -5.59 -7.90
N GLY A 171 11.80 -4.36 -8.12
CA GLY A 171 13.23 -4.09 -8.15
C GLY A 171 13.96 -4.68 -9.35
N ALA A 172 13.29 -4.79 -10.49
CA ALA A 172 13.89 -5.13 -11.78
C ALA A 172 13.89 -3.89 -12.68
N ALA A 173 15.04 -3.28 -12.91
CA ALA A 173 15.15 -2.15 -13.82
C ALA A 173 14.75 -2.51 -15.26
N SER A 174 14.95 -3.77 -15.67
CA SER A 174 14.53 -4.30 -16.96
C SER A 174 13.03 -4.60 -17.03
N GLY A 175 12.34 -4.73 -15.90
CA GLY A 175 10.98 -5.23 -15.80
C GLY A 175 10.84 -6.75 -16.02
N ARG A 176 11.94 -7.46 -16.28
CA ARG A 176 11.90 -8.92 -16.52
C ARG A 176 11.88 -9.72 -15.22
N VAL A 177 11.16 -10.85 -15.23
CA VAL A 177 11.04 -11.74 -14.07
C VAL A 177 12.39 -12.25 -13.58
N ARG A 178 13.29 -12.60 -14.50
CA ARG A 178 14.63 -13.11 -14.16
C ARG A 178 15.52 -12.11 -13.42
N ASP A 179 15.31 -10.82 -13.65
CA ASP A 179 16.12 -9.73 -13.06
C ASP A 179 15.50 -9.18 -11.76
N ALA A 180 14.35 -9.71 -11.35
CA ALA A 180 13.61 -9.24 -10.20
C ALA A 180 14.37 -9.44 -8.88
N ARG A 181 14.31 -8.45 -8.00
CA ARG A 181 14.73 -8.59 -6.61
C ARG A 181 13.72 -9.37 -5.79
N PHE A 182 12.43 -9.18 -6.10
CA PHE A 182 11.32 -9.89 -5.50
C PHE A 182 10.24 -10.16 -6.56
N VAL A 183 9.64 -11.35 -6.49
CA VAL A 183 8.54 -11.78 -7.35
C VAL A 183 7.36 -12.13 -6.43
N PRO A 184 6.32 -11.29 -6.39
CA PRO A 184 5.14 -11.52 -5.56
C PRO A 184 4.33 -12.73 -6.06
N PRO A 185 3.29 -13.18 -5.31
CA PRO A 185 2.47 -14.32 -5.69
C PRO A 185 1.98 -14.23 -7.13
N PRO A 186 1.79 -15.36 -7.83
CA PRO A 186 1.18 -15.33 -9.15
C PRO A 186 -0.26 -14.81 -9.07
N PRO A 187 -0.78 -14.14 -10.14
CA PRO A 187 -2.18 -13.75 -10.20
C PRO A 187 -3.08 -14.99 -10.16
N GLY A 188 -4.30 -14.84 -9.65
CA GLY A 188 -5.27 -15.96 -9.50
C GLY A 188 -5.32 -16.48 -8.06
N PRO A 189 -5.50 -17.80 -7.85
CA PRO A 189 -5.91 -18.37 -6.56
C PRO A 189 -5.01 -18.00 -5.37
N ASP A 190 -3.68 -18.02 -5.55
CA ASP A 190 -2.74 -17.72 -4.46
C ASP A 190 -2.83 -16.25 -4.03
N LEU A 191 -2.87 -15.33 -5.00
CA LEU A 191 -3.03 -13.91 -4.72
C LEU A 191 -4.40 -13.61 -4.09
N GLU A 192 -5.46 -14.19 -4.64
CA GLU A 192 -6.82 -13.99 -4.14
C GLU A 192 -7.00 -14.54 -2.72
N ALA A 193 -6.44 -15.70 -2.42
CA ALA A 193 -6.47 -16.28 -1.09
C ALA A 193 -5.69 -15.40 -0.09
N GLY A 194 -4.50 -14.93 -0.50
CA GLY A 194 -3.70 -14.01 0.30
C GLY A 194 -4.42 -12.69 0.60
N LEU A 195 -5.12 -12.11 -0.39
CA LEU A 195 -5.89 -10.87 -0.20
C LEU A 195 -7.10 -11.07 0.70
N ARG A 196 -7.84 -12.18 0.57
CA ARG A 196 -8.93 -12.50 1.50
C ARG A 196 -8.42 -12.64 2.92
N ALA A 197 -7.37 -13.43 3.12
CA ALA A 197 -6.77 -13.59 4.45
C ALA A 197 -6.25 -12.26 5.03
N TRP A 198 -5.71 -11.37 4.19
CA TRP A 198 -5.27 -10.04 4.62
C TRP A 198 -6.45 -9.15 5.06
N VAL A 199 -7.55 -9.11 4.29
CA VAL A 199 -8.76 -8.36 4.64
C VAL A 199 -9.37 -8.88 5.93
N ASP A 200 -9.49 -10.20 6.07
CA ASP A 200 -10.03 -10.84 7.28
C ASP A 200 -9.17 -10.49 8.50
N TRP A 201 -7.85 -10.55 8.35
CA TRP A 201 -6.91 -10.22 9.41
C TRP A 201 -7.00 -8.74 9.81
N VAL A 202 -7.03 -7.80 8.85
CA VAL A 202 -7.12 -6.35 9.16
C VAL A 202 -8.38 -6.00 9.94
N ASN A 203 -9.49 -6.69 9.67
CA ASN A 203 -10.76 -6.46 10.35
C ASN A 203 -10.91 -7.22 11.68
N ALA A 204 -10.02 -8.14 11.97
CA ALA A 204 -10.06 -8.91 13.21
C ALA A 204 -9.50 -8.11 14.41
N PRO A 205 -9.93 -8.38 15.64
CA PRO A 205 -9.30 -7.81 16.83
C PRO A 205 -7.93 -8.44 17.07
N HIS A 206 -6.94 -7.63 17.44
CA HIS A 206 -5.56 -8.08 17.73
C HIS A 206 -5.13 -7.69 19.14
N PRO A 207 -5.66 -8.34 20.19
CA PRO A 207 -5.42 -7.96 21.60
C PRO A 207 -3.94 -8.14 22.02
N ALA A 208 -3.19 -8.99 21.33
CA ALA A 208 -1.77 -9.23 21.58
C ALA A 208 -0.84 -8.25 20.83
N LEU A 209 -1.37 -7.41 19.93
CA LEU A 209 -0.59 -6.47 19.13
C LEU A 209 -0.93 -5.03 19.48
N THR A 210 0.07 -4.17 19.51
CA THR A 210 -0.19 -2.73 19.52
C THR A 210 -0.66 -2.27 18.13
N PRO A 211 -1.49 -1.23 18.00
CA PRO A 211 -1.95 -0.70 16.71
C PRO A 211 -0.80 -0.42 15.73
N VAL A 212 0.31 0.12 16.21
CA VAL A 212 1.50 0.39 15.38
C VAL A 212 2.09 -0.89 14.80
N VAL A 213 2.15 -1.96 15.60
CA VAL A 213 2.66 -3.27 15.14
C VAL A 213 1.68 -3.91 14.16
N ALA A 214 0.38 -3.86 14.47
CA ALA A 214 -0.65 -4.37 13.57
C ALA A 214 -0.64 -3.64 12.21
N ALA A 215 -0.56 -2.31 12.19
CA ALA A 215 -0.45 -1.52 10.98
C ALA A 215 0.82 -1.87 10.16
N ALA A 216 1.96 -2.07 10.83
CA ALA A 216 3.20 -2.47 10.17
C ALA A 216 3.10 -3.86 9.51
N LEU A 217 2.47 -4.83 10.19
CA LEU A 217 2.23 -6.17 9.64
C LEU A 217 1.25 -6.14 8.47
N ALA A 218 0.15 -5.39 8.59
CA ALA A 218 -0.82 -5.23 7.52
C ALA A 218 -0.18 -4.62 6.26
N HIS A 219 0.62 -3.56 6.44
CA HIS A 219 1.34 -2.93 5.33
C HIS A 219 2.35 -3.88 4.69
N TYR A 220 3.17 -4.56 5.50
CA TYR A 220 4.14 -5.55 5.02
C TYR A 220 3.47 -6.62 4.15
N GLN A 221 2.33 -7.17 4.62
CA GLN A 221 1.61 -8.21 3.88
C GLN A 221 1.03 -7.68 2.58
N PHE A 222 0.42 -6.49 2.59
CA PHE A 222 -0.10 -5.87 1.38
C PHE A 222 1.00 -5.65 0.32
N GLU A 223 2.14 -5.08 0.73
CA GLU A 223 3.28 -4.87 -0.17
C GLU A 223 3.90 -6.19 -0.66
N THR A 224 3.85 -7.25 0.15
CA THR A 224 4.32 -8.58 -0.26
C THR A 224 3.38 -9.23 -1.28
N LEU A 225 2.07 -9.10 -1.11
CA LEU A 225 1.05 -9.57 -2.05
C LEU A 225 1.08 -8.78 -3.36
N HIS A 226 1.33 -7.49 -3.29
CA HIS A 226 1.47 -6.58 -4.43
C HIS A 226 0.34 -6.71 -5.44
N PRO A 227 -0.93 -6.48 -5.02
CA PRO A 227 -2.11 -6.90 -5.78
C PRO A 227 -2.41 -6.08 -7.03
N LEU A 228 -1.78 -4.93 -7.21
CA LEU A 228 -2.08 -3.98 -8.27
C LEU A 228 -0.97 -3.98 -9.33
N THR A 229 -1.29 -3.53 -10.53
CA THR A 229 -0.28 -3.38 -11.61
C THR A 229 0.65 -2.21 -11.33
N ASP A 230 0.13 -1.12 -10.75
CA ASP A 230 0.85 0.08 -10.29
C ASP A 230 0.16 0.64 -9.05
N GLY A 231 0.81 1.55 -8.32
CA GLY A 231 0.22 2.26 -7.18
C GLY A 231 0.14 1.45 -5.87
N ASN A 232 0.72 0.24 -5.81
CA ASN A 232 0.72 -0.57 -4.59
C ASN A 232 1.27 0.22 -3.38
N GLY A 233 2.44 0.85 -3.51
CA GLY A 233 3.06 1.60 -2.43
C GLY A 233 2.17 2.75 -1.91
N ARG A 234 1.48 3.47 -2.80
CA ARG A 234 0.57 4.56 -2.41
C ARG A 234 -0.69 4.03 -1.70
N VAL A 235 -1.32 2.98 -2.24
CA VAL A 235 -2.48 2.33 -1.61
C VAL A 235 -2.09 1.66 -0.30
N GLY A 236 -0.95 0.96 -0.26
CA GLY A 236 -0.44 0.30 0.96
C GLY A 236 -0.17 1.30 2.09
N ARG A 237 0.40 2.48 1.79
CA ARG A 237 0.61 3.54 2.79
C ARG A 237 -0.71 4.19 3.21
N LEU A 238 -1.65 4.38 2.29
CA LEU A 238 -2.98 4.87 2.61
C LEU A 238 -3.74 3.92 3.55
N ALA A 239 -3.53 2.61 3.43
CA ALA A 239 -4.14 1.61 4.30
C ALA A 239 -3.57 1.57 5.74
N ILE A 240 -2.50 2.34 6.06
CA ILE A 240 -1.96 2.49 7.42
C ILE A 240 -2.71 3.59 8.19
N VAL A 241 -3.24 4.57 7.48
CA VAL A 241 -3.86 5.80 8.04
C VAL A 241 -5.34 5.58 8.30
#